data_607feab3bcb7dd70b9867e3807186d6d
#
_entry.id   607feab3bcb7dd70b9867e3807186d6d
#
_cell.length_a   1.000
_cell.length_b   1.000
_cell.length_c   1.000
_cell.angle_alpha   90.00
_cell.angle_beta   90.00
_cell.angle_gamma   90.00
#
_symmetry.space_group_name_H-M   'P 1'
#
loop_
_entity.id
_entity.type
_entity.pdbx_description
1 polymer ?
#
loop_
_entity_poly.entity_id
_entity_poly.type
_entity_poly.pdbx_seq_one_letter_code
_entity_poly.pdbx_strand_id
1 'polypeptide(L)'
;MRRASHKMRTIPISVLTACSDTSSSVLFRPAGLLMRGQLVRLHRWFGVATALFLFVAGLTGAIIAWDHELDAALNPSFFKARTAGPALPGLELARRVEAADPRVQVTYLPLAAEPGHTLQMMVLPRTNPATREPYKLDFNQIAVDPATGEVQGRREWGAFSVSRLNLIPFIYKLHYTLHLPFTGGVDVGVWLMGVVGIIWLFDSVIALWLSFPSLRSWRKSFAFRLGRGGYALTFDLHRSGGVWIWGLLLIVALTSVSMNLAAPVVRPIVSMFSTLTPDPINNPGIARAPQPGDGVLSRERILQIAEEAGKAQHIAVPPGGIYYAEFVHAYGVGFFETGNDHGDTGLGNPWMYWDAATGKLLGKQIPGKGTAGDIFMQAQYPLHSGRILGIGGRIVISAVGIAVAVLSATGLLIWLRKLNARRRPAQKTQKMQKREKASVTREAARTPERPRGEIAVE
;
A
#
# COMPACT_ATOMS: atom_id res chain seq x y z
N MET A 1 -60.51 43.57 -44.95
CA MET A 1 -59.91 44.78 -45.58
C MET A 1 -58.45 44.53 -45.65
N ARG A 2 -57.90 44.13 -46.79
CA ARG A 2 -57.12 44.89 -47.80
C ARG A 2 -55.94 45.62 -47.07
N ARG A 3 -54.63 45.39 -47.34
CA ARG A 3 -53.97 45.48 -48.67
C ARG A 3 -52.61 44.72 -48.64
N ALA A 4 -52.36 44.00 -49.74
CA ALA A 4 -51.06 43.55 -50.19
C ALA A 4 -50.25 44.74 -50.75
N SER A 5 -48.91 44.69 -50.60
CA SER A 5 -48.02 45.51 -51.46
C SER A 5 -46.80 44.69 -51.81
N HIS A 6 -46.68 44.40 -53.07
CA HIS A 6 -45.51 43.94 -53.84
C HIS A 6 -44.48 45.06 -53.93
N LYS A 7 -43.18 44.79 -53.78
CA LYS A 7 -42.07 45.47 -54.50
C LYS A 7 -40.88 44.53 -54.68
N MET A 8 -40.77 44.08 -55.85
CA MET A 8 -39.76 44.16 -56.92
C MET A 8 -38.30 44.01 -56.56
N ARG A 9 -37.70 43.05 -57.23
CA ARG A 9 -36.26 42.70 -57.38
C ARG A 9 -35.45 43.89 -57.94
N THR A 10 -34.24 44.02 -57.49
CA THR A 10 -33.09 44.50 -58.28
C THR A 10 -31.84 43.72 -57.89
N ILE A 11 -31.18 43.08 -58.83
CA ILE A 11 -29.88 42.46 -58.82
C ILE A 11 -28.90 43.54 -59.29
N PRO A 12 -27.73 43.68 -58.71
CA PRO A 12 -26.54 44.05 -59.47
C PRO A 12 -25.45 42.98 -59.41
N ILE A 13 -25.02 42.66 -60.60
CA ILE A 13 -23.75 41.94 -60.90
C ILE A 13 -22.62 42.88 -60.61
N SER A 14 -21.61 42.44 -59.85
CA SER A 14 -20.24 42.90 -60.00
C SER A 14 -19.24 41.95 -59.37
N VAL A 15 -18.46 41.37 -60.23
CA VAL A 15 -17.00 41.26 -60.28
C VAL A 15 -16.35 40.31 -59.27
N LEU A 16 -15.91 39.20 -59.81
CA LEU A 16 -14.80 38.36 -59.31
C LEU A 16 -13.57 39.17 -58.95
N THR A 17 -13.11 39.01 -57.70
CA THR A 17 -11.69 39.17 -57.36
C THR A 17 -11.33 37.96 -56.49
N ALA A 18 -10.57 37.06 -57.08
CA ALA A 18 -9.87 36.01 -56.38
C ALA A 18 -8.77 36.62 -55.50
N CYS A 19 -8.93 36.54 -54.19
CA CYS A 19 -7.82 36.66 -53.24
C CYS A 19 -7.66 35.32 -52.55
N SER A 20 -6.60 34.63 -52.91
CA SER A 20 -6.05 33.47 -52.21
C SER A 20 -5.51 33.92 -50.87
N ASP A 21 -6.29 33.79 -49.82
CA ASP A 21 -5.79 33.84 -48.44
C ASP A 21 -5.74 32.42 -47.88
N THR A 22 -4.59 31.79 -48.06
CA THR A 22 -4.14 30.68 -47.27
C THR A 22 -3.72 31.17 -45.88
N SER A 23 -4.68 31.63 -45.10
CA SER A 23 -4.44 31.80 -43.65
C SER A 23 -4.53 30.45 -42.99
N SER A 24 -3.37 29.80 -42.82
CA SER A 24 -3.13 28.74 -41.87
C SER A 24 -3.55 29.21 -40.50
N SER A 25 -4.79 28.99 -40.10
CA SER A 25 -5.25 29.14 -38.74
C SER A 25 -4.55 28.09 -37.90
N VAL A 26 -3.35 28.40 -37.42
CA VAL A 26 -2.74 27.71 -36.29
C VAL A 26 -3.70 27.91 -35.12
N LEU A 27 -4.53 26.90 -34.89
CA LEU A 27 -5.42 26.82 -33.74
C LEU A 27 -4.55 26.90 -32.47
N PHE A 28 -4.36 28.08 -31.92
CA PHE A 28 -3.84 28.31 -30.59
C PHE A 28 -4.79 27.61 -29.61
N ARG A 29 -4.53 26.35 -29.30
CA ARG A 29 -5.19 25.68 -28.19
C ARG A 29 -4.78 26.43 -26.91
N PRO A 30 -5.73 26.96 -26.13
CA PRO A 30 -5.39 27.67 -24.89
C PRO A 30 -4.55 26.76 -24.00
N ALA A 31 -3.46 27.29 -23.44
CA ALA A 31 -2.47 26.54 -22.65
C ALA A 31 -3.11 25.63 -21.58
N GLY A 32 -4.22 26.04 -20.98
CA GLY A 32 -4.96 25.25 -20.01
C GLY A 32 -5.58 23.95 -20.56
N LEU A 33 -5.97 23.90 -21.85
CA LEU A 33 -6.49 22.68 -22.49
C LEU A 33 -5.36 21.69 -22.81
N LEU A 34 -4.17 22.18 -23.17
CA LEU A 34 -2.99 21.35 -23.39
C LEU A 34 -2.53 20.72 -22.09
N MET A 35 -2.43 21.50 -21.02
CA MET A 35 -2.07 21.02 -19.67
C MET A 35 -3.04 19.96 -19.16
N ARG A 36 -4.37 20.19 -19.29
CA ARG A 36 -5.37 19.18 -18.89
C ARG A 36 -5.24 17.88 -19.68
N GLY A 37 -4.94 17.94 -20.96
CA GLY A 37 -4.71 16.75 -21.78
C GLY A 37 -3.48 15.94 -21.34
N GLN A 38 -2.42 16.61 -20.88
CA GLN A 38 -1.24 15.96 -20.33
C GLN A 38 -1.53 15.30 -18.97
N LEU A 39 -2.20 15.99 -18.06
CA LEU A 39 -2.60 15.43 -16.77
C LEU A 39 -3.54 14.22 -16.91
N VAL A 40 -4.48 14.23 -17.86
CA VAL A 40 -5.30 13.04 -18.19
C VAL A 40 -4.44 11.86 -18.67
N ARG A 41 -3.37 12.14 -19.43
CA ARG A 41 -2.42 11.08 -19.84
C ARG A 41 -1.62 10.53 -18.68
N LEU A 42 -1.10 11.40 -17.80
CA LEU A 42 -0.36 11.00 -16.60
C LEU A 42 -1.25 10.17 -15.67
N HIS A 43 -2.42 10.68 -15.26
CA HIS A 43 -3.37 9.93 -14.44
C HIS A 43 -3.71 8.55 -15.03
N ARG A 44 -3.90 8.46 -16.33
CA ARG A 44 -4.16 7.19 -16.99
C ARG A 44 -2.98 6.22 -16.86
N TRP A 45 -1.74 6.68 -17.10
CA TRP A 45 -0.58 5.81 -17.06
C TRP A 45 -0.18 5.45 -15.63
N PHE A 46 -0.23 6.40 -14.71
CA PHE A 46 -0.03 6.13 -13.29
C PHE A 46 -1.07 5.14 -12.77
N GLY A 47 -2.35 5.40 -13.06
CA GLY A 47 -3.42 4.51 -12.63
C GLY A 47 -3.31 3.10 -13.21
N VAL A 48 -2.95 2.94 -14.51
CA VAL A 48 -2.77 1.60 -15.10
C VAL A 48 -1.55 0.89 -14.50
N ALA A 49 -0.44 1.60 -14.30
CA ALA A 49 0.78 1.03 -13.72
C ALA A 49 0.59 0.57 -12.27
N THR A 50 -0.22 1.30 -11.48
CA THR A 50 -0.42 1.00 -10.04
C THR A 50 -1.68 0.19 -9.75
N ALA A 51 -2.61 0.05 -10.71
CA ALA A 51 -3.94 -0.53 -10.47
C ALA A 51 -3.93 -1.91 -9.80
N LEU A 52 -3.07 -2.83 -10.27
CA LEU A 52 -2.99 -4.18 -9.70
C LEU A 52 -2.45 -4.14 -8.27
N PHE A 53 -1.41 -3.37 -8.03
CA PHE A 53 -0.80 -3.23 -6.71
C PHE A 53 -1.78 -2.62 -5.71
N LEU A 54 -2.45 -1.53 -6.08
CA LEU A 54 -3.44 -0.87 -5.24
C LEU A 54 -4.70 -1.73 -5.02
N PHE A 55 -5.10 -2.53 -6.01
CA PHE A 55 -6.19 -3.48 -5.85
C PHE A 55 -5.85 -4.52 -4.77
N VAL A 56 -4.66 -5.13 -4.87
CA VAL A 56 -4.19 -6.12 -3.89
C VAL A 56 -4.01 -5.48 -2.52
N ALA A 57 -3.29 -4.34 -2.45
CA ALA A 57 -3.06 -3.64 -1.19
C ALA A 57 -4.37 -3.17 -0.52
N GLY A 58 -5.35 -2.70 -1.30
CA GLY A 58 -6.66 -2.31 -0.77
C GLY A 58 -7.41 -3.46 -0.13
N LEU A 59 -7.50 -4.61 -0.81
CA LEU A 59 -8.20 -5.79 -0.26
C LEU A 59 -7.47 -6.37 0.93
N THR A 60 -6.16 -6.55 0.82
CA THR A 60 -5.35 -7.10 1.92
C THR A 60 -5.33 -6.16 3.13
N GLY A 61 -5.23 -4.84 2.91
CA GLY A 61 -5.31 -3.84 3.98
C GLY A 61 -6.65 -3.85 4.72
N ALA A 62 -7.77 -4.03 4.00
CA ALA A 62 -9.08 -4.18 4.64
C ALA A 62 -9.17 -5.42 5.55
N ILE A 63 -8.49 -6.50 5.18
CA ILE A 63 -8.44 -7.75 5.96
C ILE A 63 -7.52 -7.60 7.16
N ILE A 64 -6.28 -7.12 6.97
CA ILE A 64 -5.28 -7.04 8.04
C ILE A 64 -5.57 -5.94 9.07
N ALA A 65 -6.51 -5.04 8.79
CA ALA A 65 -7.06 -4.18 9.84
C ALA A 65 -7.66 -4.99 11.01
N TRP A 66 -7.94 -6.29 10.80
CA TRP A 66 -8.52 -7.26 11.75
C TRP A 66 -7.65 -8.50 11.88
N ASP A 67 -6.34 -8.37 11.68
CA ASP A 67 -5.39 -9.49 11.61
C ASP A 67 -5.42 -10.36 12.86
N HIS A 68 -5.38 -9.77 14.05
CA HIS A 68 -5.37 -10.50 15.32
C HIS A 68 -6.69 -11.29 15.52
N GLU A 69 -7.83 -10.65 15.37
CA GLU A 69 -9.14 -11.27 15.56
C GLU A 69 -9.41 -12.39 14.53
N LEU A 70 -9.03 -12.13 13.27
CA LEU A 70 -9.21 -13.11 12.20
C LEU A 70 -8.29 -14.32 12.38
N ASP A 71 -7.02 -14.08 12.74
CA ASP A 71 -6.05 -15.15 12.98
C ASP A 71 -6.43 -15.99 14.20
N ALA A 72 -6.84 -15.37 15.29
CA ALA A 72 -7.33 -16.06 16.50
C ALA A 72 -8.59 -16.86 16.22
N ALA A 73 -9.53 -16.34 15.43
CA ALA A 73 -10.74 -17.07 15.04
C ALA A 73 -10.45 -18.26 14.13
N LEU A 74 -9.50 -18.11 13.19
CA LEU A 74 -9.09 -19.19 12.30
C LEU A 74 -8.26 -20.27 13.03
N ASN A 75 -7.44 -19.89 14.00
CA ASN A 75 -6.43 -20.73 14.62
C ASN A 75 -6.57 -20.81 16.14
N PRO A 76 -7.74 -21.20 16.70
CA PRO A 76 -7.95 -21.19 18.14
C PRO A 76 -6.95 -22.10 18.91
N SER A 77 -6.46 -23.17 18.32
CA SER A 77 -5.45 -24.03 18.93
C SER A 77 -4.06 -23.39 19.05
N PHE A 78 -3.79 -22.33 18.26
CA PHE A 78 -2.56 -21.55 18.35
C PHE A 78 -2.70 -20.38 19.33
N PHE A 79 -3.91 -19.82 19.48
CA PHE A 79 -4.14 -18.61 20.27
C PHE A 79 -4.69 -18.89 21.68
N LYS A 80 -5.45 -19.98 21.90
CA LYS A 80 -6.01 -20.29 23.22
C LYS A 80 -5.09 -21.21 24.01
N ALA A 81 -4.81 -20.86 25.26
CA ALA A 81 -4.05 -21.70 26.18
C ALA A 81 -4.79 -23.03 26.42
N ARG A 82 -4.06 -24.13 26.47
CA ARG A 82 -4.62 -25.47 26.74
C ARG A 82 -4.84 -25.71 28.21
N THR A 83 -3.96 -25.14 29.05
CA THR A 83 -3.95 -25.36 30.50
C THR A 83 -4.54 -24.18 31.23
N ALA A 84 -5.53 -24.44 32.09
CA ALA A 84 -6.01 -23.44 33.02
C ALA A 84 -5.08 -23.33 34.22
N GLY A 85 -4.74 -22.12 34.64
CA GLY A 85 -3.87 -21.88 35.78
C GLY A 85 -3.27 -20.48 35.77
N PRO A 86 -2.51 -20.12 36.81
CA PRO A 86 -1.81 -18.85 36.84
C PRO A 86 -0.73 -18.81 35.75
N ALA A 87 -0.69 -17.71 35.00
CA ALA A 87 0.32 -17.51 33.99
C ALA A 87 1.70 -17.26 34.60
N LEU A 88 2.73 -17.90 34.08
CA LEU A 88 4.11 -17.60 34.40
C LEU A 88 4.52 -16.25 33.76
N PRO A 89 5.48 -15.52 34.36
CA PRO A 89 6.03 -14.32 33.76
C PRO A 89 6.65 -14.59 32.38
N GLY A 90 6.49 -13.66 31.43
CA GLY A 90 6.97 -13.83 30.04
C GLY A 90 8.47 -14.15 29.97
N LEU A 91 9.31 -13.54 30.82
CA LEU A 91 10.75 -13.86 30.88
C LEU A 91 11.03 -15.30 31.30
N GLU A 92 10.23 -15.84 32.23
CA GLU A 92 10.35 -17.25 32.65
C GLU A 92 9.96 -18.18 31.50
N LEU A 93 8.87 -17.85 30.79
CA LEU A 93 8.44 -18.60 29.60
C LEU A 93 9.51 -18.59 28.51
N ALA A 94 10.13 -17.43 28.25
CA ALA A 94 11.21 -17.33 27.27
C ALA A 94 12.43 -18.19 27.67
N ARG A 95 12.81 -18.19 28.95
CA ARG A 95 13.89 -19.04 29.44
C ARG A 95 13.58 -20.54 29.27
N ARG A 96 12.35 -20.97 29.55
CA ARG A 96 11.94 -22.37 29.37
C ARG A 96 11.98 -22.79 27.91
N VAL A 97 11.50 -21.92 27.00
CA VAL A 97 11.57 -22.16 25.55
C VAL A 97 13.02 -22.33 25.08
N GLU A 98 13.92 -21.41 25.48
CA GLU A 98 15.33 -21.43 25.08
C GLU A 98 16.11 -22.60 25.73
N ALA A 99 15.69 -23.04 26.91
CA ALA A 99 16.25 -24.24 27.56
C ALA A 99 15.77 -25.53 26.89
N ALA A 100 14.52 -25.58 26.46
CA ALA A 100 13.93 -26.74 25.80
C ALA A 100 14.42 -26.93 24.34
N ASP A 101 14.70 -25.83 23.63
CA ASP A 101 15.31 -25.84 22.29
C ASP A 101 16.48 -24.84 22.20
N PRO A 102 17.72 -25.30 22.46
CA PRO A 102 18.90 -24.42 22.43
C PRO A 102 19.22 -23.80 21.08
N ARG A 103 18.57 -24.23 19.99
CA ARG A 103 18.73 -23.69 18.64
C ARG A 103 18.04 -22.34 18.47
N VAL A 104 17.06 -21.99 19.32
CA VAL A 104 16.28 -20.78 19.21
C VAL A 104 16.74 -19.69 20.17
N GLN A 105 16.58 -18.46 19.71
CA GLN A 105 16.67 -17.25 20.52
C GLN A 105 15.32 -16.53 20.42
N VAL A 106 14.72 -16.26 21.58
CA VAL A 106 13.50 -15.43 21.62
C VAL A 106 13.88 -13.98 21.37
N THR A 107 13.32 -13.39 20.32
CA THR A 107 13.66 -12.01 19.89
C THR A 107 12.58 -11.00 20.22
N TYR A 108 11.31 -11.40 20.23
CA TYR A 108 10.20 -10.58 20.72
C TYR A 108 9.31 -11.41 21.62
N LEU A 109 8.93 -10.81 22.75
CA LEU A 109 7.93 -11.39 23.64
C LEU A 109 7.12 -10.31 24.36
N PRO A 110 5.81 -10.46 24.48
CA PRO A 110 5.01 -9.77 25.49
C PRO A 110 5.42 -10.24 26.88
N LEU A 111 5.39 -9.36 27.87
CA LEU A 111 5.80 -9.71 29.25
C LEU A 111 4.71 -10.43 30.04
N ALA A 112 3.45 -10.37 29.57
CA ALA A 112 2.33 -11.08 30.14
C ALA A 112 1.41 -11.63 29.04
N ALA A 113 0.80 -12.80 29.29
CA ALA A 113 -0.21 -13.38 28.43
C ALA A 113 -1.59 -12.80 28.76
N GLU A 114 -2.43 -12.59 27.74
CA GLU A 114 -3.84 -12.29 27.95
C GLU A 114 -4.55 -13.50 28.62
N PRO A 115 -5.54 -13.25 29.49
CA PRO A 115 -6.27 -14.33 30.14
C PRO A 115 -6.85 -15.33 29.14
N GLY A 116 -6.50 -16.62 29.31
CA GLY A 116 -6.96 -17.71 28.46
C GLY A 116 -6.27 -17.80 27.07
N HIS A 117 -5.29 -16.95 26.79
CA HIS A 117 -4.52 -16.99 25.56
C HIS A 117 -3.10 -17.50 25.77
N THR A 118 -2.51 -18.01 24.69
CA THR A 118 -1.07 -18.35 24.65
C THR A 118 -0.23 -17.07 24.65
N LEU A 119 0.99 -17.18 25.14
CA LEU A 119 1.99 -16.14 24.91
C LEU A 119 2.70 -16.40 23.57
N GLN A 120 2.54 -15.48 22.64
CA GLN A 120 3.17 -15.59 21.32
C GLN A 120 4.52 -14.90 21.32
N MET A 121 5.54 -15.62 20.86
CA MET A 121 6.92 -15.12 20.80
C MET A 121 7.46 -15.24 19.39
N MET A 122 8.27 -14.25 18.97
CA MET A 122 9.09 -14.39 17.78
C MET A 122 10.45 -14.97 18.17
N VAL A 123 10.96 -15.82 17.30
CA VAL A 123 12.25 -16.50 17.51
C VAL A 123 13.12 -16.39 16.26
N LEU A 124 14.43 -16.36 16.47
CA LEU A 124 15.45 -16.51 15.43
C LEU A 124 16.33 -17.72 15.72
N PRO A 125 16.97 -18.31 14.70
CA PRO A 125 17.95 -19.36 14.90
C PRO A 125 19.22 -18.81 15.54
N ARG A 126 19.72 -19.47 16.58
CA ARG A 126 21.06 -19.21 17.10
C ARG A 126 22.13 -19.69 16.13
N THR A 127 23.32 -19.14 16.22
CA THR A 127 24.50 -19.63 15.50
C THR A 127 24.95 -20.97 16.08
N ASN A 128 25.10 -21.98 15.23
CA ASN A 128 25.66 -23.27 15.61
C ASN A 128 27.15 -23.09 15.89
N PRO A 129 27.66 -23.39 17.11
CA PRO A 129 29.05 -23.19 17.45
C PRO A 129 30.01 -24.07 16.64
N ALA A 130 29.56 -25.21 16.14
CA ALA A 130 30.40 -26.13 15.34
C ALA A 130 30.55 -25.67 13.88
N THR A 131 29.47 -25.16 13.25
CA THR A 131 29.51 -24.77 11.83
C THR A 131 29.66 -23.26 11.63
N ARG A 132 29.45 -22.46 12.67
CA ARG A 132 29.37 -20.99 12.65
C ARG A 132 28.26 -20.44 11.76
N GLU A 133 27.30 -21.27 11.38
CA GLU A 133 26.13 -20.89 10.61
C GLU A 133 24.87 -20.93 11.51
N PRO A 134 23.81 -20.16 11.19
CA PRO A 134 22.54 -20.26 11.89
C PRO A 134 21.95 -21.67 11.79
N TYR A 135 21.35 -22.15 12.87
CA TYR A 135 20.57 -23.39 12.83
C TYR A 135 19.41 -23.25 11.81
N LYS A 136 19.07 -24.31 11.11
CA LYS A 136 17.90 -24.34 10.24
C LYS A 136 16.65 -24.56 11.10
N LEU A 137 15.72 -23.60 11.04
CA LEU A 137 14.41 -23.67 11.65
C LEU A 137 13.34 -23.56 10.56
N ASP A 138 12.25 -24.27 10.72
CA ASP A 138 11.05 -24.22 9.87
C ASP A 138 9.93 -23.36 10.48
N PHE A 139 10.27 -22.55 11.50
CA PHE A 139 9.39 -21.63 12.21
C PHE A 139 10.16 -20.41 12.70
N ASN A 140 9.44 -19.31 12.87
CA ASN A 140 9.96 -18.06 13.46
C ASN A 140 8.96 -17.46 14.48
N GLN A 141 7.79 -18.10 14.66
CA GLN A 141 6.82 -17.73 15.68
C GLN A 141 6.34 -18.97 16.42
N ILE A 142 6.23 -18.85 17.74
CA ILE A 142 5.77 -19.92 18.63
C ILE A 142 4.62 -19.42 19.51
N ALA A 143 3.73 -20.32 19.88
CA ALA A 143 2.67 -20.12 20.85
C ALA A 143 2.98 -20.98 22.08
N VAL A 144 3.13 -20.33 23.23
CA VAL A 144 3.52 -20.97 24.50
C VAL A 144 2.33 -21.00 25.46
N ASP A 145 2.07 -22.12 26.06
CA ASP A 145 1.09 -22.24 27.14
C ASP A 145 1.60 -21.48 28.37
N PRO A 146 0.88 -20.44 28.84
CA PRO A 146 1.41 -19.57 29.89
C PRO A 146 1.45 -20.21 31.26
N ALA A 147 0.68 -21.30 31.52
CA ALA A 147 0.70 -22.00 32.81
C ALA A 147 1.84 -23.01 32.92
N THR A 148 2.23 -23.65 31.81
CA THR A 148 3.22 -24.73 31.80
C THR A 148 4.57 -24.34 31.22
N GLY A 149 4.57 -23.39 30.27
CA GLY A 149 5.75 -23.04 29.48
C GLY A 149 5.97 -23.97 28.27
N GLU A 150 5.04 -24.88 27.98
CA GLU A 150 5.15 -25.77 26.82
C GLU A 150 4.81 -25.04 25.52
N VAL A 151 5.59 -25.29 24.47
CA VAL A 151 5.29 -24.81 23.12
C VAL A 151 4.15 -25.63 22.53
N GLN A 152 2.96 -25.05 22.45
CA GLN A 152 1.78 -25.72 21.90
C GLN A 152 1.55 -25.51 20.40
N GLY A 153 2.26 -24.55 19.79
CA GLY A 153 2.19 -24.28 18.38
C GLY A 153 3.45 -23.62 17.83
N ARG A 154 3.76 -23.91 16.56
CA ARG A 154 4.88 -23.32 15.82
C ARG A 154 4.41 -22.96 14.43
N ARG A 155 4.88 -21.85 13.86
CA ARG A 155 4.65 -21.49 12.46
C ARG A 155 5.77 -20.61 11.91
N GLU A 156 5.94 -20.62 10.61
CA GLU A 156 6.71 -19.62 9.90
C GLU A 156 5.77 -18.44 9.59
N TRP A 157 5.84 -17.38 10.41
CA TRP A 157 5.07 -16.16 10.17
C TRP A 157 5.53 -15.51 8.86
N GLY A 158 4.60 -15.21 7.97
CA GLY A 158 4.88 -14.64 6.66
C GLY A 158 5.39 -15.65 5.62
N ALA A 159 5.22 -16.97 5.85
CA ALA A 159 5.47 -18.00 4.86
C ALA A 159 4.62 -17.77 3.60
N PHE A 160 5.14 -18.18 2.43
CA PHE A 160 4.35 -18.23 1.21
C PHE A 160 3.41 -19.44 1.23
N SER A 161 2.38 -19.36 2.07
CA SER A 161 1.44 -20.44 2.35
C SER A 161 0.05 -19.92 2.66
N VAL A 162 -0.94 -20.47 1.98
CA VAL A 162 -2.38 -20.21 2.21
C VAL A 162 -3.02 -21.25 3.13
N SER A 163 -2.22 -22.05 3.85
CA SER A 163 -2.74 -22.93 4.90
C SER A 163 -3.47 -22.10 5.96
N ARG A 164 -4.46 -22.70 6.64
CA ARG A 164 -5.23 -22.01 7.67
C ARG A 164 -4.35 -21.32 8.72
N LEU A 165 -3.27 -21.99 9.14
CA LEU A 165 -2.33 -21.48 10.15
C LEU A 165 -1.55 -20.22 9.65
N ASN A 166 -1.25 -20.15 8.36
CA ASN A 166 -0.43 -19.09 7.77
C ASN A 166 -1.23 -18.08 6.93
N LEU A 167 -2.56 -18.23 6.79
CA LEU A 167 -3.35 -17.41 5.89
C LEU A 167 -3.27 -15.91 6.22
N ILE A 168 -3.47 -15.54 7.48
CA ILE A 168 -3.42 -14.12 7.87
C ILE A 168 -1.99 -13.56 7.80
N PRO A 169 -0.94 -14.21 8.31
CA PRO A 169 0.45 -13.82 8.08
C PRO A 169 0.84 -13.71 6.60
N PHE A 170 0.34 -14.64 5.75
CA PHE A 170 0.54 -14.55 4.30
C PHE A 170 -0.09 -13.28 3.71
N ILE A 171 -1.36 -12.98 4.04
CA ILE A 171 -2.05 -11.77 3.58
C ILE A 171 -1.35 -10.51 4.10
N TYR A 172 -0.87 -10.52 5.34
CA TYR A 172 -0.14 -9.42 5.93
C TYR A 172 1.16 -9.12 5.14
N LYS A 173 1.97 -10.14 4.89
CA LYS A 173 3.20 -10.01 4.10
C LYS A 173 2.92 -9.63 2.65
N LEU A 174 1.84 -10.16 2.05
CA LEU A 174 1.39 -9.78 0.71
C LEU A 174 1.05 -8.28 0.62
N HIS A 175 0.49 -7.70 1.69
CA HIS A 175 0.10 -6.29 1.72
C HIS A 175 1.28 -5.34 1.55
N TYR A 176 2.40 -5.56 2.23
CA TYR A 176 3.49 -4.60 2.27
C TYR A 176 4.72 -4.97 1.43
N THR A 177 4.88 -6.26 1.05
CA THR A 177 6.03 -6.73 0.26
C THR A 177 5.66 -7.47 -1.02
N LEU A 178 4.37 -7.79 -1.24
CA LEU A 178 3.92 -8.68 -2.34
C LEU A 178 4.63 -10.05 -2.34
N HIS A 179 5.16 -10.48 -1.20
CA HIS A 179 6.03 -11.65 -1.07
C HIS A 179 7.26 -11.64 -2.00
N LEU A 180 7.71 -10.46 -2.42
CA LEU A 180 8.96 -10.36 -3.18
C LEU A 180 10.16 -10.61 -2.26
N PRO A 181 11.27 -11.14 -2.80
CA PRO A 181 12.40 -11.57 -1.99
C PRO A 181 13.19 -10.39 -1.40
N PHE A 182 13.82 -10.65 -0.25
CA PHE A 182 14.92 -9.83 0.22
C PHE A 182 16.19 -10.23 -0.55
N THR A 183 16.83 -9.29 -1.25
CA THR A 183 17.95 -9.57 -2.12
C THR A 183 18.98 -8.44 -2.05
N GLY A 184 20.26 -8.79 -1.91
CA GLY A 184 21.34 -7.79 -1.89
C GLY A 184 21.23 -6.77 -0.76
N GLY A 185 20.70 -7.17 0.40
CA GLY A 185 20.50 -6.25 1.55
C GLY A 185 19.26 -5.34 1.44
N VAL A 186 18.42 -5.56 0.40
CA VAL A 186 17.24 -4.73 0.13
C VAL A 186 15.98 -5.57 0.09
N ASP A 187 14.93 -5.13 0.77
CA ASP A 187 13.57 -5.68 0.58
C ASP A 187 12.94 -5.08 -0.68
N VAL A 188 12.98 -5.86 -1.77
CA VAL A 188 12.49 -5.43 -3.09
C VAL A 188 10.99 -5.09 -3.02
N GLY A 189 10.22 -5.81 -2.21
CA GLY A 189 8.78 -5.60 -2.07
C GLY A 189 8.47 -4.27 -1.38
N VAL A 190 9.15 -3.97 -0.29
CA VAL A 190 9.00 -2.70 0.44
C VAL A 190 9.36 -1.52 -0.46
N TRP A 191 10.45 -1.60 -1.21
CA TRP A 191 10.83 -0.55 -2.16
C TRP A 191 9.81 -0.37 -3.28
N LEU A 192 9.34 -1.48 -3.88
CA LEU A 192 8.32 -1.43 -4.93
C LEU A 192 7.03 -0.79 -4.42
N MET A 193 6.54 -1.22 -3.25
CA MET A 193 5.32 -0.68 -2.66
C MET A 193 5.49 0.79 -2.26
N GLY A 194 6.65 1.19 -1.79
CA GLY A 194 6.99 2.58 -1.54
C GLY A 194 6.94 3.45 -2.80
N VAL A 195 7.50 2.97 -3.92
CA VAL A 195 7.42 3.66 -5.23
C VAL A 195 5.98 3.73 -5.73
N VAL A 196 5.21 2.64 -5.61
CA VAL A 196 3.76 2.65 -5.91
C VAL A 196 3.05 3.70 -5.06
N GLY A 197 3.37 3.80 -3.77
CA GLY A 197 2.83 4.82 -2.87
C GLY A 197 3.14 6.24 -3.31
N ILE A 198 4.38 6.52 -3.74
CA ILE A 198 4.78 7.83 -4.28
C ILE A 198 3.97 8.18 -5.55
N ILE A 199 3.89 7.24 -6.50
CA ILE A 199 3.11 7.45 -7.73
C ILE A 199 1.64 7.72 -7.37
N TRP A 200 1.06 6.93 -6.46
CA TRP A 200 -0.31 7.10 -6.01
C TRP A 200 -0.55 8.44 -5.31
N LEU A 201 0.39 8.91 -4.50
CA LEU A 201 0.31 10.21 -3.82
C LEU A 201 0.20 11.36 -4.84
N PHE A 202 1.08 11.39 -5.84
CA PHE A 202 1.03 12.39 -6.92
C PHE A 202 -0.23 12.24 -7.78
N ASP A 203 -0.59 11.02 -8.12
CA ASP A 203 -1.79 10.74 -8.91
C ASP A 203 -3.08 11.15 -8.21
N SER A 204 -3.15 11.03 -6.89
CA SER A 204 -4.29 11.49 -6.07
C SER A 204 -4.52 13.01 -6.20
N VAL A 205 -3.45 13.81 -6.23
CA VAL A 205 -3.55 15.26 -6.45
C VAL A 205 -4.02 15.56 -7.88
N ILE A 206 -3.44 14.88 -8.88
CA ILE A 206 -3.84 15.03 -10.29
C ILE A 206 -5.31 14.62 -10.46
N ALA A 207 -5.73 13.51 -9.88
CA ALA A 207 -7.08 12.98 -9.95
C ALA A 207 -8.11 13.96 -9.37
N LEU A 208 -7.81 14.60 -8.23
CA LEU A 208 -8.67 15.63 -7.65
C LEU A 208 -8.86 16.79 -8.63
N TRP A 209 -7.76 17.33 -9.15
CA TRP A 209 -7.79 18.45 -10.11
C TRP A 209 -8.58 18.08 -11.37
N LEU A 210 -8.40 16.86 -11.91
CA LEU A 210 -9.13 16.36 -13.08
C LEU A 210 -10.63 16.18 -12.82
N SER A 211 -11.02 15.88 -11.58
CA SER A 211 -12.40 15.63 -11.18
C SER A 211 -13.26 16.90 -11.23
N PHE A 212 -12.65 18.09 -11.17
CA PHE A 212 -13.34 19.38 -11.20
C PHE A 212 -13.04 20.14 -12.50
N PRO A 213 -13.75 19.83 -13.62
CA PRO A 213 -13.47 20.44 -14.91
C PRO A 213 -13.84 21.92 -14.98
N SER A 214 -14.78 22.38 -14.15
CA SER A 214 -15.16 23.78 -14.00
C SER A 214 -15.84 24.02 -12.67
N LEU A 215 -15.67 25.22 -12.10
CA LEU A 215 -16.34 25.62 -10.86
C LEU A 215 -17.89 25.62 -11.01
N ARG A 216 -18.42 25.91 -12.20
CA ARG A 216 -19.87 25.89 -12.46
C ARG A 216 -20.48 24.48 -12.34
N SER A 217 -19.69 23.43 -12.58
CA SER A 217 -20.19 22.02 -12.60
C SER A 217 -19.68 21.18 -11.43
N TRP A 218 -19.09 21.77 -10.39
CA TRP A 218 -18.45 21.06 -9.28
C TRP A 218 -19.37 20.02 -8.59
N ARG A 219 -20.67 20.33 -8.42
CA ARG A 219 -21.65 19.41 -7.82
C ARG A 219 -21.78 18.09 -8.58
N LYS A 220 -21.58 18.10 -9.91
CA LYS A 220 -21.63 16.89 -10.75
C LYS A 220 -20.47 15.93 -10.44
N SER A 221 -19.40 16.41 -9.82
CA SER A 221 -18.26 15.57 -9.42
C SER A 221 -18.57 14.68 -8.21
N PHE A 222 -19.60 15.00 -7.45
CA PHE A 222 -20.09 14.22 -6.32
C PHE A 222 -21.29 13.33 -6.65
N ALA A 223 -21.87 13.46 -7.84
CA ALA A 223 -23.12 12.80 -8.20
C ALA A 223 -22.89 11.38 -8.77
N PHE A 224 -23.77 10.45 -8.41
CA PHE A 224 -23.84 9.08 -8.93
C PHE A 224 -25.10 8.90 -9.77
N ARG A 225 -24.94 8.37 -10.99
CA ARG A 225 -26.04 8.06 -11.93
C ARG A 225 -26.46 6.60 -11.82
N LEU A 226 -26.96 6.19 -10.64
CA LEU A 226 -27.27 4.79 -10.33
C LEU A 226 -28.24 4.16 -11.31
N GLY A 227 -29.28 4.89 -11.77
CA GLY A 227 -30.29 4.38 -12.70
C GLY A 227 -29.81 4.17 -14.14
N ARG A 228 -28.62 4.64 -14.54
CA ARG A 228 -28.11 4.50 -15.92
C ARG A 228 -27.28 3.25 -16.15
N GLY A 229 -26.79 2.58 -15.07
CA GLY A 229 -25.98 1.37 -15.17
C GLY A 229 -24.73 1.47 -16.06
N GLY A 230 -24.16 0.33 -16.41
CA GLY A 230 -23.12 0.20 -17.42
C GLY A 230 -21.91 1.12 -17.24
N TYR A 231 -21.48 1.80 -18.33
CA TYR A 231 -20.32 2.68 -18.32
C TYR A 231 -20.50 3.92 -17.43
N ALA A 232 -21.73 4.48 -17.38
CA ALA A 232 -22.00 5.68 -16.61
C ALA A 232 -21.79 5.43 -15.11
N LEU A 233 -22.30 4.32 -14.61
CA LEU A 233 -22.09 3.93 -13.21
C LEU A 233 -20.62 3.60 -12.91
N THR A 234 -19.93 2.85 -13.78
CA THR A 234 -18.49 2.56 -13.63
C THR A 234 -17.67 3.86 -13.56
N PHE A 235 -17.99 4.83 -14.39
CA PHE A 235 -17.32 6.13 -14.43
C PHE A 235 -17.61 6.94 -13.15
N ASP A 236 -18.84 6.94 -12.66
CA ASP A 236 -19.20 7.69 -11.46
C ASP A 236 -18.64 7.03 -10.20
N LEU A 237 -18.62 5.69 -10.11
CA LEU A 237 -17.94 4.96 -9.02
C LEU A 237 -16.46 5.34 -8.95
N HIS A 238 -15.79 5.44 -10.09
CA HIS A 238 -14.39 5.86 -10.12
C HIS A 238 -14.21 7.34 -9.77
N ARG A 239 -14.88 8.25 -10.48
CA ARG A 239 -14.70 9.70 -10.29
C ARG A 239 -15.34 10.19 -9.01
N SER A 240 -16.64 9.99 -8.85
CA SER A 240 -17.38 10.56 -7.72
C SER A 240 -17.05 9.82 -6.43
N GLY A 241 -16.86 8.49 -6.48
CA GLY A 241 -16.39 7.70 -5.35
C GLY A 241 -15.01 8.19 -4.88
N GLY A 242 -14.06 8.38 -5.80
CA GLY A 242 -12.75 8.91 -5.47
C GLY A 242 -12.80 10.32 -4.85
N VAL A 243 -13.67 11.20 -5.35
CA VAL A 243 -13.83 12.57 -4.81
C VAL A 243 -14.35 12.55 -3.37
N TRP A 244 -15.35 11.71 -3.07
CA TRP A 244 -15.94 11.63 -1.74
C TRP A 244 -14.95 11.21 -0.65
N ILE A 245 -14.02 10.32 -0.98
CA ILE A 245 -13.04 9.79 -0.01
C ILE A 245 -11.63 10.32 -0.26
N TRP A 246 -11.46 11.34 -1.11
CA TRP A 246 -10.16 11.82 -1.55
C TRP A 246 -9.20 12.15 -0.41
N GLY A 247 -9.67 12.82 0.64
CA GLY A 247 -8.83 13.16 1.79
C GLY A 247 -8.27 11.92 2.50
N LEU A 248 -9.09 10.87 2.64
CA LEU A 248 -8.64 9.58 3.20
C LEU A 248 -7.65 8.88 2.26
N LEU A 249 -7.90 8.90 0.93
CA LEU A 249 -6.95 8.35 -0.04
C LEU A 249 -5.60 9.04 0.02
N LEU A 250 -5.58 10.37 0.17
CA LEU A 250 -4.34 11.15 0.29
C LEU A 250 -3.58 10.78 1.58
N ILE A 251 -4.28 10.68 2.70
CA ILE A 251 -3.69 10.26 3.98
C ILE A 251 -3.09 8.86 3.86
N VAL A 252 -3.84 7.88 3.32
CA VAL A 252 -3.35 6.51 3.17
C VAL A 252 -2.19 6.43 2.18
N ALA A 253 -2.20 7.19 1.07
CA ALA A 253 -1.08 7.26 0.15
C ALA A 253 0.18 7.83 0.81
N LEU A 254 0.06 8.94 1.56
CA LEU A 254 1.18 9.56 2.27
C LEU A 254 1.75 8.61 3.34
N THR A 255 0.88 8.01 4.13
CA THR A 255 1.30 7.07 5.19
C THR A 255 1.88 5.79 4.61
N SER A 256 1.43 5.32 3.44
CA SER A 256 2.06 4.20 2.70
C SER A 256 3.52 4.51 2.34
N VAL A 257 3.79 5.73 1.84
CA VAL A 257 5.18 6.15 1.58
C VAL A 257 5.99 6.18 2.87
N SER A 258 5.42 6.73 3.95
CA SER A 258 6.08 6.80 5.25
C SER A 258 6.37 5.42 5.84
N MET A 259 5.46 4.47 5.72
CA MET A 259 5.64 3.11 6.22
C MET A 259 6.75 2.34 5.48
N ASN A 260 6.79 2.48 4.15
CA ASN A 260 7.74 1.71 3.33
C ASN A 260 9.09 2.42 3.16
N LEU A 261 9.12 3.75 3.10
CA LEU A 261 10.31 4.53 2.79
C LEU A 261 10.64 5.55 3.88
N ALA A 262 10.39 5.20 5.16
CA ALA A 262 10.68 6.06 6.30
C ALA A 262 12.14 6.56 6.29
N ALA A 263 13.09 5.63 6.35
CA ALA A 263 14.51 5.95 6.43
C ALA A 263 15.06 6.64 5.16
N PRO A 264 14.83 6.13 3.93
CA PRO A 264 15.45 6.68 2.74
C PRO A 264 14.79 7.96 2.19
N VAL A 265 13.52 8.20 2.50
CA VAL A 265 12.76 9.30 1.87
C VAL A 265 12.14 10.24 2.90
N VAL A 266 11.29 9.70 3.79
CA VAL A 266 10.41 10.56 4.61
C VAL A 266 11.18 11.25 5.73
N ARG A 267 12.00 10.53 6.48
CA ARG A 267 12.82 11.15 7.56
C ARG A 267 13.78 12.23 7.04
N PRO A 268 14.54 12.05 5.94
CA PRO A 268 15.32 13.13 5.35
C PRO A 268 14.50 14.37 4.99
N ILE A 269 13.31 14.18 4.38
CA ILE A 269 12.44 15.32 4.04
C ILE A 269 11.93 16.02 5.30
N VAL A 270 11.42 15.28 6.29
CA VAL A 270 10.92 15.85 7.54
C VAL A 270 12.03 16.57 8.31
N SER A 271 13.25 16.03 8.31
CA SER A 271 14.40 16.63 9.00
C SER A 271 14.84 17.98 8.41
N MET A 272 14.42 18.32 7.18
CA MET A 272 14.64 19.66 6.61
C MET A 272 13.78 20.74 7.28
N PHE A 273 12.68 20.37 7.93
CA PHE A 273 11.70 21.27 8.54
C PHE A 273 11.60 21.15 10.05
N SER A 274 12.03 20.02 10.62
CA SER A 274 11.92 19.72 12.04
C SER A 274 12.98 18.72 12.47
N THR A 275 13.64 18.96 13.61
CA THR A 275 14.55 17.97 14.20
C THR A 275 13.77 16.68 14.54
N LEU A 276 14.41 15.53 14.37
CA LEU A 276 13.83 14.24 14.71
C LEU A 276 14.58 13.61 15.87
N THR A 277 13.85 13.07 16.83
CA THR A 277 14.43 12.24 17.90
C THR A 277 15.14 11.02 17.29
N PRO A 278 16.31 10.64 17.79
CA PRO A 278 17.02 9.44 17.38
C PRO A 278 16.13 8.19 17.49
N ASP A 279 16.15 7.36 16.45
CA ASP A 279 15.40 6.12 16.35
C ASP A 279 16.30 5.07 15.67
N PRO A 280 16.89 4.13 16.45
CA PRO A 280 17.85 3.18 15.91
C PRO A 280 17.25 2.21 14.89
N ILE A 281 15.95 1.97 14.95
CA ILE A 281 15.27 1.04 14.03
C ILE A 281 15.08 1.68 12.66
N ASN A 282 14.62 2.94 12.61
CA ASN A 282 14.41 3.67 11.37
C ASN A 282 15.61 4.49 10.89
N ASN A 283 16.65 4.57 11.71
CA ASN A 283 17.94 5.18 11.37
C ASN A 283 19.09 4.36 11.95
N PRO A 284 19.42 3.22 11.33
CA PRO A 284 20.45 2.30 11.85
C PRO A 284 21.82 2.94 12.06
N GLY A 285 22.12 4.05 11.39
CA GLY A 285 23.40 4.76 11.53
C GLY A 285 23.67 5.37 12.90
N ILE A 286 22.68 5.44 13.80
CA ILE A 286 22.86 5.89 15.19
C ILE A 286 23.14 4.73 16.15
N ALA A 287 22.94 3.50 15.73
CA ALA A 287 23.23 2.29 16.47
C ALA A 287 24.48 1.64 15.90
N ARG A 288 25.22 0.95 16.76
CA ARG A 288 26.41 0.22 16.36
C ARG A 288 26.02 -1.18 15.90
N ALA A 289 26.52 -1.60 14.73
CA ALA A 289 26.41 -2.99 14.33
C ALA A 289 27.11 -3.92 15.35
N PRO A 290 26.57 -5.11 15.63
CA PRO A 290 27.19 -6.06 16.56
C PRO A 290 28.61 -6.41 16.09
N GLN A 291 29.54 -6.48 17.06
CA GLN A 291 30.93 -6.88 16.81
C GLN A 291 31.16 -8.26 17.43
N PRO A 292 32.05 -9.09 16.86
CA PRO A 292 32.41 -10.35 17.46
C PRO A 292 32.96 -10.12 18.90
N GLY A 293 32.33 -10.78 19.87
CA GLY A 293 32.70 -10.64 21.30
C GLY A 293 31.93 -9.58 22.09
N ASP A 294 31.04 -8.85 21.46
CA ASP A 294 30.09 -7.98 22.17
C ASP A 294 29.22 -8.83 23.13
N GLY A 295 29.19 -8.43 24.40
CA GLY A 295 28.23 -8.97 25.35
C GLY A 295 26.82 -8.45 25.06
N VAL A 296 25.82 -9.22 25.48
CA VAL A 296 24.42 -8.80 25.48
C VAL A 296 23.92 -8.81 26.90
N LEU A 297 23.44 -7.67 27.40
CA LEU A 297 22.83 -7.57 28.71
C LEU A 297 21.60 -8.49 28.77
N SER A 298 21.33 -9.03 29.99
CA SER A 298 20.11 -9.85 30.15
C SER A 298 18.85 -9.01 29.97
N ARG A 299 17.77 -9.68 29.57
CA ARG A 299 16.46 -9.04 29.44
C ARG A 299 15.99 -8.41 30.74
N GLU A 300 16.28 -9.08 31.88
CA GLU A 300 15.97 -8.59 33.23
C GLU A 300 16.67 -7.25 33.50
N ARG A 301 17.95 -7.15 33.13
CA ARG A 301 18.72 -5.91 33.33
C ARG A 301 18.19 -4.77 32.48
N ILE A 302 17.82 -5.04 31.21
CA ILE A 302 17.23 -4.04 30.33
C ILE A 302 15.85 -3.60 30.85
N LEU A 303 15.02 -4.52 31.34
CA LEU A 303 13.71 -4.18 31.92
C LEU A 303 13.85 -3.32 33.18
N GLN A 304 14.84 -3.58 34.08
CA GLN A 304 15.09 -2.70 35.19
C GLN A 304 15.44 -1.26 34.74
N ILE A 305 16.32 -1.13 33.76
CA ILE A 305 16.67 0.16 33.16
C ILE A 305 15.45 0.83 32.53
N ALA A 306 14.63 0.05 31.86
CA ALA A 306 13.41 0.54 31.19
C ALA A 306 12.36 1.03 32.20
N GLU A 307 12.16 0.31 33.29
CA GLU A 307 11.24 0.73 34.38
C GLU A 307 11.65 2.07 34.99
N GLU A 308 12.97 2.23 35.32
CA GLU A 308 13.49 3.48 35.82
C GLU A 308 13.32 4.63 34.82
N ALA A 309 13.62 4.38 33.55
CA ALA A 309 13.46 5.36 32.48
C ALA A 309 11.98 5.70 32.25
N GLY A 310 11.08 4.72 32.30
CA GLY A 310 9.64 4.91 32.19
C GLY A 310 9.10 5.82 33.28
N LYS A 311 9.48 5.59 34.53
CA LYS A 311 9.15 6.45 35.68
C LYS A 311 9.66 7.89 35.45
N ALA A 312 10.91 8.05 35.00
CA ALA A 312 11.48 9.37 34.71
C ALA A 312 10.79 10.11 33.55
N GLN A 313 10.17 9.39 32.65
CA GLN A 313 9.37 9.96 31.54
C GLN A 313 7.88 10.12 31.89
N HIS A 314 7.47 9.79 33.10
CA HIS A 314 6.06 9.78 33.55
C HIS A 314 5.16 8.90 32.65
N ILE A 315 5.64 7.73 32.26
CA ILE A 315 4.84 6.74 31.52
C ILE A 315 4.00 6.00 32.55
N ALA A 316 2.67 6.05 32.36
CA ALA A 316 1.72 5.52 33.35
C ALA A 316 1.57 3.99 33.32
N VAL A 317 1.89 3.38 32.16
CA VAL A 317 1.75 1.93 31.94
C VAL A 317 3.12 1.23 32.12
N PRO A 318 3.13 -0.03 32.58
CA PRO A 318 4.37 -0.77 32.78
C PRO A 318 5.01 -1.19 31.46
N PRO A 319 6.27 -1.67 31.46
CA PRO A 319 6.80 -2.43 30.33
C PRO A 319 5.86 -3.59 29.99
N GLY A 320 5.38 -3.64 28.74
CA GLY A 320 4.45 -4.63 28.24
C GLY A 320 5.07 -5.65 27.27
N GLY A 321 6.18 -5.27 26.63
CA GLY A 321 6.90 -6.15 25.72
C GLY A 321 8.36 -5.74 25.53
N ILE A 322 9.19 -6.71 25.16
CA ILE A 322 10.61 -6.51 24.86
C ILE A 322 10.98 -7.20 23.58
N TYR A 323 11.80 -6.55 22.76
CA TYR A 323 12.43 -7.20 21.61
C TYR A 323 13.92 -6.88 21.50
N TYR A 324 14.65 -7.80 20.89
CA TYR A 324 16.05 -7.63 20.55
C TYR A 324 16.20 -7.51 19.03
N ALA A 325 16.70 -6.37 18.58
CA ALA A 325 17.03 -6.10 17.19
C ALA A 325 18.51 -6.36 16.94
N GLU A 326 18.84 -7.56 16.48
CA GLU A 326 20.23 -8.01 16.29
C GLU A 326 20.98 -7.10 15.29
N PHE A 327 20.34 -6.69 14.20
CA PHE A 327 20.95 -5.89 13.13
C PHE A 327 21.44 -4.50 13.56
N VAL A 328 20.96 -3.99 14.69
CA VAL A 328 21.39 -2.72 15.31
C VAL A 328 21.86 -2.90 16.74
N HIS A 329 22.03 -4.14 17.17
CA HIS A 329 22.48 -4.51 18.53
C HIS A 329 21.77 -3.73 19.63
N ALA A 330 20.43 -3.68 19.55
CA ALA A 330 19.62 -2.87 20.45
C ALA A 330 18.43 -3.66 21.01
N TYR A 331 18.08 -3.35 22.26
CA TYR A 331 16.80 -3.73 22.83
C TYR A 331 15.78 -2.61 22.65
N GLY A 332 14.55 -2.96 22.27
CA GLY A 332 13.38 -2.11 22.36
C GLY A 332 12.44 -2.61 23.45
N VAL A 333 11.97 -1.71 24.30
CA VAL A 333 10.94 -2.00 25.29
C VAL A 333 9.73 -1.10 25.01
N GLY A 334 8.58 -1.74 24.81
CA GLY A 334 7.28 -1.09 24.69
C GLY A 334 6.55 -1.04 26.03
N PHE A 335 5.85 0.06 26.27
CA PHE A 335 5.06 0.27 27.48
C PHE A 335 3.59 0.25 27.11
N PHE A 336 2.89 -0.80 27.53
CA PHE A 336 1.47 -1.01 27.18
C PHE A 336 0.85 -2.06 28.12
N GLU A 337 -0.47 -1.98 28.26
CA GLU A 337 -1.25 -2.99 28.97
C GLU A 337 -1.28 -4.30 28.14
N THR A 338 -1.43 -5.42 28.84
CA THR A 338 -1.51 -6.75 28.21
C THR A 338 -2.57 -6.78 27.12
N GLY A 339 -2.19 -7.25 25.94
CA GLY A 339 -3.06 -7.32 24.75
C GLY A 339 -3.12 -6.04 23.93
N ASN A 340 -2.47 -4.95 24.33
CA ASN A 340 -2.47 -3.67 23.61
C ASN A 340 -1.09 -3.32 23.02
N ASP A 341 -0.37 -4.30 22.50
CA ASP A 341 0.97 -4.12 21.94
C ASP A 341 0.98 -3.25 20.66
N HIS A 342 -0.09 -3.22 19.91
CA HIS A 342 -0.24 -2.39 18.70
C HIS A 342 -0.69 -0.95 18.99
N GLY A 343 -1.15 -0.63 20.20
CA GLY A 343 -1.67 0.70 20.56
C GLY A 343 -3.03 0.98 19.91
N ASP A 344 -4.12 0.69 20.62
CA ASP A 344 -5.47 0.72 20.06
C ASP A 344 -6.08 2.10 19.87
N THR A 345 -5.42 3.16 20.35
CA THR A 345 -5.90 4.55 20.18
C THR A 345 -4.76 5.55 20.15
N GLY A 346 -5.02 6.73 19.59
CA GLY A 346 -4.08 7.85 19.59
C GLY A 346 -2.86 7.59 18.72
N LEU A 347 -1.68 7.95 19.20
CA LEU A 347 -0.41 7.85 18.49
C LEU A 347 0.37 6.57 18.80
N GLY A 348 -0.30 5.55 19.34
CA GLY A 348 0.29 4.26 19.68
C GLY A 348 0.93 4.22 21.07
N ASN A 349 1.80 3.26 21.29
CA ASN A 349 2.44 3.00 22.56
C ASN A 349 3.81 3.68 22.68
N PRO A 350 4.26 4.03 23.91
CA PRO A 350 5.64 4.46 24.14
C PRO A 350 6.62 3.32 23.85
N TRP A 351 7.70 3.64 23.14
CA TRP A 351 8.82 2.75 22.90
C TRP A 351 10.14 3.44 23.25
N MET A 352 11.05 2.71 23.89
CA MET A 352 12.38 3.18 24.20
C MET A 352 13.41 2.12 23.79
N TYR A 353 14.62 2.57 23.41
CA TYR A 353 15.63 1.73 22.78
C TYR A 353 16.96 1.87 23.49
N TRP A 354 17.60 0.75 23.80
CA TRP A 354 18.89 0.72 24.49
C TRP A 354 19.90 -0.11 23.73
N ASP A 355 21.16 0.32 23.75
CA ASP A 355 22.30 -0.47 23.29
C ASP A 355 22.37 -1.76 24.11
N ALA A 356 22.44 -2.89 23.43
CA ALA A 356 22.32 -4.20 24.07
C ALA A 356 23.54 -4.57 24.92
N ALA A 357 24.72 -4.01 24.65
CA ALA A 357 25.92 -4.29 25.39
C ALA A 357 26.05 -3.39 26.62
N THR A 358 25.69 -2.11 26.49
CA THR A 358 26.00 -1.10 27.52
C THR A 358 24.79 -0.66 28.34
N GLY A 359 23.57 -0.90 27.82
CA GLY A 359 22.34 -0.35 28.41
C GLY A 359 22.19 1.17 28.25
N LYS A 360 22.97 1.79 27.34
CA LYS A 360 22.85 3.21 27.05
C LYS A 360 21.58 3.46 26.20
N LEU A 361 20.81 4.49 26.56
CA LEU A 361 19.64 4.90 25.80
C LEU A 361 20.06 5.41 24.41
N LEU A 362 19.54 4.80 23.36
CA LEU A 362 19.77 5.15 21.95
C LEU A 362 18.69 6.06 21.41
N GLY A 363 17.45 5.89 21.87
CA GLY A 363 16.32 6.67 21.39
C GLY A 363 15.04 6.36 22.14
N LYS A 364 14.02 7.17 21.88
CA LYS A 364 12.68 6.99 22.46
C LYS A 364 11.61 7.55 21.55
N GLN A 365 10.46 6.94 21.55
CA GLN A 365 9.25 7.40 20.90
C GLN A 365 8.12 7.39 21.94
N ILE A 366 7.72 8.57 22.40
CA ILE A 366 6.65 8.72 23.40
C ILE A 366 5.50 9.44 22.72
N PRO A 367 4.30 8.83 22.63
CA PRO A 367 3.13 9.39 21.96
C PRO A 367 2.84 10.83 22.40
N GLY A 368 2.71 11.72 21.41
CA GLY A 368 2.42 13.15 21.65
C GLY A 368 3.58 13.97 22.22
N LYS A 369 4.76 13.39 22.42
CA LYS A 369 5.96 14.12 22.88
C LYS A 369 7.00 14.21 21.75
N GLY A 370 7.80 15.27 21.77
CA GLY A 370 8.85 15.56 20.80
C GLY A 370 8.56 16.79 19.95
N THR A 371 9.24 16.89 18.83
CA THR A 371 9.09 17.97 17.85
C THR A 371 7.85 17.76 16.97
N ALA A 372 7.52 18.74 16.12
CA ALA A 372 6.45 18.57 15.12
C ALA A 372 6.75 17.40 14.17
N GLY A 373 8.04 17.22 13.80
CA GLY A 373 8.46 16.07 12.99
C GLY A 373 8.28 14.74 13.70
N ASP A 374 8.58 14.66 15.01
CA ASP A 374 8.34 13.44 15.78
C ASP A 374 6.85 13.09 15.84
N ILE A 375 5.98 14.07 16.09
CA ILE A 375 4.52 13.86 16.07
C ILE A 375 4.04 13.40 14.70
N PHE A 376 4.56 14.02 13.63
CA PHE A 376 4.26 13.58 12.26
C PHE A 376 4.65 12.10 12.05
N MET A 377 5.87 11.70 12.44
CA MET A 377 6.32 10.31 12.28
C MET A 377 5.52 9.33 13.15
N GLN A 378 5.20 9.70 14.39
CA GLN A 378 4.36 8.90 15.29
C GLN A 378 2.95 8.65 14.72
N ALA A 379 2.39 9.60 13.99
CA ALA A 379 1.05 9.50 13.44
C ALA A 379 0.95 8.55 12.23
N GLN A 380 2.04 8.17 11.58
CA GLN A 380 2.01 7.47 10.29
C GLN A 380 1.32 6.10 10.39
N TYR A 381 1.77 5.24 11.29
CA TYR A 381 1.16 3.91 11.49
C TYR A 381 -0.29 4.00 12.03
N PRO A 382 -0.60 4.77 13.09
CA PRO A 382 -1.98 4.88 13.58
C PRO A 382 -2.97 5.44 12.54
N LEU A 383 -2.55 6.38 11.69
CA LEU A 383 -3.37 6.89 10.59
C LEU A 383 -3.55 5.84 9.49
N HIS A 384 -2.49 5.12 9.14
CA HIS A 384 -2.53 4.11 8.10
C HIS A 384 -3.42 2.92 8.48
N SER A 385 -3.28 2.44 9.70
CA SER A 385 -4.05 1.31 10.24
C SER A 385 -5.46 1.69 10.72
N GLY A 386 -5.75 2.99 10.84
CA GLY A 386 -6.98 3.50 11.45
C GLY A 386 -6.98 3.44 12.98
N ARG A 387 -5.99 2.82 13.62
CA ARG A 387 -5.92 2.66 15.08
C ARG A 387 -5.94 3.98 15.85
N ILE A 388 -5.61 5.10 15.21
CA ILE A 388 -5.71 6.43 15.81
C ILE A 388 -7.09 6.74 16.39
N LEU A 389 -8.16 6.19 15.81
CA LEU A 389 -9.56 6.30 16.27
C LEU A 389 -10.11 4.96 16.82
N GLY A 390 -9.23 4.04 17.19
CA GLY A 390 -9.62 2.72 17.70
C GLY A 390 -10.41 1.90 16.68
N ILE A 391 -11.40 1.15 17.17
CA ILE A 391 -12.28 0.30 16.34
C ILE A 391 -12.97 1.10 15.22
N GLY A 392 -13.45 2.33 15.52
CA GLY A 392 -14.07 3.18 14.51
C GLY A 392 -13.16 3.51 13.34
N GLY A 393 -11.89 3.80 13.61
CA GLY A 393 -10.88 4.04 12.59
C GLY A 393 -10.54 2.79 11.79
N ARG A 394 -10.46 1.62 12.42
CA ARG A 394 -10.25 0.33 11.74
C ARG A 394 -11.39 0.00 10.77
N ILE A 395 -12.65 0.28 11.15
CA ILE A 395 -13.81 0.16 10.25
C ILE A 395 -13.67 1.10 9.05
N VAL A 396 -13.30 2.36 9.28
CA VAL A 396 -13.09 3.35 8.20
C VAL A 396 -11.99 2.90 7.26
N ILE A 397 -10.84 2.45 7.78
CA ILE A 397 -9.73 1.99 6.94
C ILE A 397 -10.09 0.73 6.14
N SER A 398 -10.84 -0.20 6.71
CA SER A 398 -11.36 -1.36 5.97
C SER A 398 -12.27 -0.92 4.81
N ALA A 399 -13.16 0.03 5.04
CA ALA A 399 -14.01 0.58 3.98
C ALA A 399 -13.19 1.32 2.91
N VAL A 400 -12.16 2.08 3.31
CA VAL A 400 -11.22 2.75 2.39
C VAL A 400 -10.44 1.72 1.56
N GLY A 401 -9.96 0.63 2.16
CA GLY A 401 -9.26 -0.45 1.46
C GLY A 401 -10.14 -1.07 0.36
N ILE A 402 -11.40 -1.39 0.68
CA ILE A 402 -12.38 -1.88 -0.31
C ILE A 402 -12.60 -0.82 -1.41
N ALA A 403 -12.75 0.45 -1.03
CA ALA A 403 -12.95 1.52 -2.00
C ALA A 403 -11.74 1.69 -2.93
N VAL A 404 -10.50 1.56 -2.44
CA VAL A 404 -9.26 1.56 -3.25
C VAL A 404 -9.30 0.42 -4.28
N ALA A 405 -9.70 -0.78 -3.87
CA ALA A 405 -9.84 -1.91 -4.79
C ALA A 405 -10.91 -1.63 -5.86
N VAL A 406 -12.06 -1.06 -5.50
CA VAL A 406 -13.12 -0.66 -6.45
C VAL A 406 -12.64 0.44 -7.40
N LEU A 407 -11.91 1.45 -6.90
CA LEU A 407 -11.35 2.51 -7.73
C LEU A 407 -10.33 1.96 -8.73
N SER A 408 -9.46 1.06 -8.30
CA SER A 408 -8.48 0.39 -9.16
C SER A 408 -9.15 -0.43 -10.26
N ALA A 409 -10.12 -1.26 -9.89
CA ALA A 409 -10.88 -2.07 -10.85
C ALA A 409 -11.68 -1.21 -11.85
N THR A 410 -12.39 -0.19 -11.37
CA THR A 410 -13.19 0.69 -12.22
C THR A 410 -12.32 1.55 -13.13
N GLY A 411 -11.17 2.04 -12.65
CA GLY A 411 -10.19 2.75 -13.47
C GLY A 411 -9.66 1.90 -14.63
N LEU A 412 -9.28 0.66 -14.34
CA LEU A 412 -8.82 -0.30 -15.35
C LEU A 412 -9.93 -0.64 -16.36
N LEU A 413 -11.17 -0.86 -15.90
CA LEU A 413 -12.32 -1.11 -16.77
C LEU A 413 -12.61 0.07 -17.70
N ILE A 414 -12.52 1.32 -17.21
CA ILE A 414 -12.69 2.52 -18.04
C ILE A 414 -11.60 2.58 -19.12
N TRP A 415 -10.35 2.29 -18.74
CA TRP A 415 -9.23 2.28 -19.68
C TRP A 415 -9.40 1.21 -20.76
N LEU A 416 -9.73 -0.04 -20.37
CA LEU A 416 -9.96 -1.15 -21.32
C LEU A 416 -11.11 -0.86 -22.29
N ARG A 417 -12.22 -0.32 -21.81
CA ARG A 417 -13.35 0.06 -22.67
C ARG A 417 -12.96 1.13 -23.69
N LYS A 418 -12.20 2.15 -23.26
CA LYS A 418 -11.70 3.19 -24.18
C LYS A 418 -10.70 2.63 -25.19
N LEU A 419 -9.83 1.70 -24.79
CA LEU A 419 -8.88 1.03 -25.69
C LEU A 419 -9.63 0.24 -26.77
N ASN A 420 -10.62 -0.56 -26.38
CA ASN A 420 -11.43 -1.36 -27.30
C ASN A 420 -12.25 -0.49 -28.25
N ALA A 421 -12.82 0.63 -27.76
CA ALA A 421 -13.54 1.56 -28.61
C ALA A 421 -12.67 2.19 -29.71
N ARG A 422 -11.38 2.44 -29.41
CA ARG A 422 -10.42 2.97 -30.41
C ARG A 422 -10.01 1.92 -31.45
N ARG A 423 -9.96 0.64 -31.10
CA ARG A 423 -9.56 -0.46 -31.99
C ARG A 423 -10.66 -0.84 -32.98
N ARG A 424 -11.94 -0.67 -32.62
CA ARG A 424 -13.11 -1.04 -33.47
C ARG A 424 -13.14 -0.33 -34.83
N PRO A 425 -12.92 1.00 -34.97
CA PRO A 425 -12.87 1.66 -36.27
C PRO A 425 -11.79 1.14 -37.19
N ALA A 426 -10.58 0.95 -36.64
CA ALA A 426 -9.44 0.44 -37.40
C ALA A 426 -9.67 -0.98 -37.93
N GLN A 427 -10.29 -1.86 -37.15
CA GLN A 427 -10.66 -3.21 -37.60
C GLN A 427 -11.75 -3.19 -38.68
N LYS A 428 -12.73 -2.26 -38.57
CA LYS A 428 -13.79 -2.12 -39.58
C LYS A 428 -13.22 -1.65 -40.91
N THR A 429 -12.29 -0.70 -40.90
CA THR A 429 -11.59 -0.20 -42.09
C THR A 429 -10.74 -1.29 -42.74
N GLN A 430 -9.95 -2.04 -41.95
CA GLN A 430 -9.18 -3.16 -42.46
C GLN A 430 -10.05 -4.27 -43.08
N LYS A 431 -11.20 -4.57 -42.44
CA LYS A 431 -12.14 -5.57 -42.96
C LYS A 431 -12.83 -5.11 -44.26
N MET A 432 -13.13 -3.82 -44.41
CA MET A 432 -13.63 -3.24 -45.65
C MET A 432 -12.58 -3.30 -46.76
N GLN A 433 -11.34 -2.86 -46.51
CA GLN A 433 -10.25 -2.95 -47.50
C GLN A 433 -9.94 -4.39 -47.91
N LYS A 434 -10.03 -5.35 -47.00
CA LYS A 434 -9.84 -6.79 -47.32
C LYS A 434 -10.99 -7.33 -48.19
N ARG A 435 -12.22 -6.87 -47.95
CA ARG A 435 -13.38 -7.24 -48.77
C ARG A 435 -13.31 -6.61 -50.19
N GLU A 436 -12.89 -5.35 -50.27
CA GLU A 436 -12.72 -4.64 -51.53
C GLU A 436 -11.61 -5.27 -52.41
N LYS A 437 -10.44 -5.59 -51.81
CA LYS A 437 -9.39 -6.34 -52.51
C LYS A 437 -9.87 -7.72 -52.99
N ALA A 438 -10.62 -8.44 -52.16
CA ALA A 438 -11.18 -9.74 -52.55
C ALA A 438 -12.24 -9.65 -53.65
N SER A 439 -13.04 -8.55 -53.72
CA SER A 439 -13.99 -8.33 -54.82
C SER A 439 -13.27 -8.00 -56.13
N VAL A 440 -12.27 -7.14 -56.11
CA VAL A 440 -11.46 -6.80 -57.29
C VAL A 440 -10.75 -8.03 -57.85
N THR A 441 -10.18 -8.89 -57.00
CA THR A 441 -9.54 -10.13 -57.39
C THR A 441 -10.53 -11.12 -58.04
N ARG A 442 -11.76 -11.19 -57.54
CA ARG A 442 -12.83 -12.03 -58.09
C ARG A 442 -13.36 -11.50 -59.44
N GLU A 443 -13.38 -10.17 -59.62
CA GLU A 443 -13.79 -9.53 -60.85
C GLU A 443 -12.73 -9.70 -61.94
N ALA A 444 -11.46 -9.54 -61.59
CA ALA A 444 -10.33 -9.83 -62.51
C ALA A 444 -10.29 -11.30 -62.95
N ALA A 445 -10.66 -12.25 -62.07
CA ALA A 445 -10.74 -13.67 -62.41
C ALA A 445 -11.96 -14.07 -63.26
N ARG A 446 -12.96 -13.17 -63.40
CA ARG A 446 -14.18 -13.39 -64.18
C ARG A 446 -14.13 -12.77 -65.58
N THR A 447 -13.12 -11.99 -65.91
CA THR A 447 -12.97 -11.42 -67.27
C THR A 447 -12.37 -12.48 -68.17
N PRO A 448 -13.12 -13.03 -69.17
CA PRO A 448 -12.56 -14.04 -70.05
C PRO A 448 -11.55 -13.37 -70.99
N GLU A 449 -10.38 -14.01 -71.17
CA GLU A 449 -9.41 -13.63 -72.14
C GLU A 449 -10.09 -13.72 -73.57
N ARG A 450 -10.17 -12.60 -74.27
CA ARG A 450 -10.53 -12.60 -75.68
C ARG A 450 -9.43 -13.34 -76.46
N PRO A 451 -9.78 -14.34 -77.30
CA PRO A 451 -8.75 -15.00 -78.15
C PRO A 451 -8.18 -13.96 -79.09
N ARG A 452 -6.86 -13.91 -79.17
CA ARG A 452 -6.10 -13.18 -80.22
C ARG A 452 -6.43 -13.78 -81.56
N GLY A 453 -7.20 -13.01 -82.41
CA GLY A 453 -7.43 -13.39 -83.78
C GLY A 453 -6.09 -13.47 -84.55
N GLU A 454 -5.82 -14.64 -85.13
CA GLU A 454 -4.80 -14.83 -86.15
C GLU A 454 -5.13 -13.91 -87.33
N ILE A 455 -4.14 -13.07 -87.67
CA ILE A 455 -4.19 -12.32 -88.97
C ILE A 455 -3.50 -13.24 -89.96
N ALA A 456 -4.28 -13.85 -90.86
CA ALA A 456 -3.75 -14.53 -92.02
C ALA A 456 -3.25 -13.47 -93.07
N VAL A 457 -2.03 -13.65 -93.52
CA VAL A 457 -1.40 -12.88 -94.57
C VAL A 457 -1.68 -13.63 -95.93
N GLU A 458 -2.34 -12.95 -96.85
CA GLU A 458 -2.16 -13.11 -98.30
C GLU A 458 -1.83 -11.76 -98.90
#